data_5f929d339b19413174dd72e7c8352653
#
_entry.id   5f929d339b19413174dd72e7c8352653
#
_cell.length_a   1.000
_cell.length_b   1.000
_cell.length_c   1.000
_cell.angle_alpha   90.00
_cell.angle_beta   90.00
_cell.angle_gamma   90.00
#
_symmetry.space_group_name_H-M   'P 1'
#
loop_
_entity.id
_entity.type
_entity.pdbx_description
1 polymer ?
#
loop_
_entity_poly.entity_id
_entity_poly.type
_entity_poly.pdbx_seq_one_letter_code
_entity_poly.pdbx_strand_id
1 'polypeptide(L)'
;MRSPVAVVLAVLTLASMSLAVPSAADEQNALVIVFKDGRQQTFSMADVARIEFKTTGNTSLAGRGRFLGKWRVGDGAGGHFFITLEPSGVASKTMGASHGTWTMVNGEARISWDDGWHDAIRKVGDKYEKAAFEPGKTFSDSPSNVAAAENTSPQPM
;
A
#
# COMPACT_ATOMS: atom_id res chain seq x y z
N MET A 1 36.81 -77.81 -27.47
CA MET A 1 37.06 -76.43 -27.09
C MET A 1 35.75 -75.83 -26.63
N ARG A 2 35.57 -75.62 -25.30
CA ARG A 2 34.34 -75.11 -24.68
C ARG A 2 34.67 -73.73 -24.12
N SER A 3 34.02 -72.71 -24.68
CA SER A 3 34.09 -71.32 -24.15
C SER A 3 33.16 -71.17 -22.96
N PRO A 4 33.59 -70.53 -21.87
CA PRO A 4 32.70 -70.17 -20.76
C PRO A 4 31.98 -68.85 -21.06
N VAL A 5 30.65 -68.85 -20.90
CA VAL A 5 29.79 -67.67 -20.94
C VAL A 5 29.89 -67.00 -19.59
N ALA A 6 30.42 -65.76 -19.55
CA ALA A 6 30.43 -64.94 -18.35
C ALA A 6 29.07 -64.28 -18.24
N VAL A 7 28.35 -64.62 -17.17
CA VAL A 7 27.09 -63.89 -16.75
C VAL A 7 27.48 -62.67 -15.95
N VAL A 8 27.28 -61.49 -16.51
CA VAL A 8 27.44 -60.23 -15.77
C VAL A 8 26.12 -59.91 -15.06
N LEU A 9 26.11 -60.00 -13.73
CA LEU A 9 24.99 -59.65 -12.89
C LEU A 9 25.03 -58.13 -12.64
N ALA A 10 24.17 -57.35 -13.31
CA ALA A 10 24.03 -55.92 -13.04
C ALA A 10 23.14 -55.72 -11.81
N VAL A 11 23.75 -55.27 -10.70
CA VAL A 11 23.01 -54.84 -9.50
C VAL A 11 22.51 -53.44 -9.72
N LEU A 12 21.20 -53.33 -9.92
CA LEU A 12 20.52 -52.03 -10.03
C LEU A 12 20.23 -51.52 -8.61
N THR A 13 21.04 -50.55 -8.10
CA THR A 13 20.75 -49.86 -6.85
C THR A 13 19.71 -48.79 -7.12
N LEU A 14 18.47 -49.01 -6.69
CA LEU A 14 17.45 -47.97 -6.62
C LEU A 14 17.83 -47.01 -5.51
N ALA A 15 18.31 -45.83 -5.87
CA ALA A 15 18.41 -44.69 -4.95
C ALA A 15 16.99 -44.17 -4.66
N SER A 16 16.46 -44.48 -3.49
CA SER A 16 15.21 -43.92 -3.00
C SER A 16 15.43 -42.43 -2.68
N MET A 17 15.07 -41.54 -3.63
CA MET A 17 14.92 -40.11 -3.32
C MET A 17 13.69 -39.97 -2.45
N SER A 18 13.88 -39.82 -1.15
CA SER A 18 12.85 -39.33 -0.22
C SER A 18 12.52 -37.90 -0.58
N LEU A 19 11.43 -37.68 -1.29
CA LEU A 19 10.79 -36.36 -1.39
C LEU A 19 10.28 -36.04 0.02
N ALA A 20 10.96 -35.14 0.72
CA ALA A 20 10.43 -34.55 1.95
C ALA A 20 9.16 -33.80 1.57
N VAL A 21 8.02 -34.36 1.91
CA VAL A 21 6.72 -33.67 1.83
C VAL A 21 6.74 -32.65 2.95
N PRO A 22 6.61 -31.33 2.67
CA PRO A 22 6.52 -30.33 3.73
C PRO A 22 5.33 -30.66 4.61
N SER A 23 5.56 -30.65 5.93
CA SER A 23 4.51 -30.93 6.92
C SER A 23 3.44 -29.82 6.83
N ALA A 24 2.17 -30.19 6.83
CA ALA A 24 1.03 -29.25 6.79
C ALA A 24 1.00 -28.24 7.97
N ALA A 25 1.85 -28.41 8.97
CA ALA A 25 2.03 -27.46 10.07
C ALA A 25 2.86 -26.22 9.67
N ASP A 26 3.68 -26.31 8.61
CA ASP A 26 4.52 -25.22 8.14
C ASP A 26 3.76 -24.22 7.24
N GLU A 27 2.64 -24.66 6.65
CA GLU A 27 1.83 -23.79 5.77
C GLU A 27 1.03 -22.72 6.53
N GLN A 28 0.77 -22.90 7.82
CA GLN A 28 -0.03 -21.95 8.64
C GLN A 28 0.77 -20.71 9.08
N ASN A 29 2.09 -20.70 8.91
CA ASN A 29 2.96 -19.61 9.30
C ASN A 29 3.88 -19.18 8.16
N ALA A 30 3.37 -19.04 6.95
CA ALA A 30 4.11 -18.63 5.78
C ALA A 30 3.70 -17.23 5.29
N LEU A 31 4.68 -16.40 4.98
CA LEU A 31 4.48 -15.17 4.23
C LEU A 31 4.55 -15.48 2.72
N VAL A 32 3.45 -15.28 2.01
CA VAL A 32 3.41 -15.44 0.55
C VAL A 32 3.40 -14.07 -0.11
N ILE A 33 4.41 -13.79 -0.93
CA ILE A 33 4.48 -12.59 -1.77
C ILE A 33 4.04 -12.97 -3.18
N VAL A 34 2.94 -12.36 -3.63
CA VAL A 34 2.42 -12.50 -4.99
C VAL A 34 2.85 -11.29 -5.81
N PHE A 35 3.62 -11.50 -6.89
CA PHE A 35 4.07 -10.44 -7.78
C PHE A 35 3.01 -10.12 -8.84
N LYS A 36 3.07 -8.92 -9.41
CA LYS A 36 2.13 -8.47 -10.46
C LYS A 36 2.17 -9.32 -11.74
N ASP A 37 3.27 -10.04 -11.96
CA ASP A 37 3.44 -11.00 -13.06
C ASP A 37 2.92 -12.41 -12.74
N GLY A 38 2.28 -12.59 -11.58
CA GLY A 38 1.72 -13.86 -11.11
C GLY A 38 2.71 -14.79 -10.42
N ARG A 39 3.99 -14.47 -10.36
CA ARG A 39 4.96 -15.27 -9.58
C ARG A 39 4.64 -15.15 -8.08
N GLN A 40 4.92 -16.22 -7.36
CA GLN A 40 4.77 -16.28 -5.92
C GLN A 40 6.09 -16.68 -5.27
N GLN A 41 6.36 -16.07 -4.11
CA GLN A 41 7.51 -16.44 -3.28
C GLN A 41 7.01 -16.62 -1.83
N THR A 42 7.34 -17.78 -1.26
CA THR A 42 6.94 -18.15 0.10
C THR A 42 8.14 -18.09 1.04
N PHE A 43 7.96 -17.51 2.20
CA PHE A 43 8.94 -17.43 3.28
C PHE A 43 8.35 -18.04 4.55
N SER A 44 9.14 -18.83 5.27
CA SER A 44 8.74 -19.26 6.62
C SER A 44 8.71 -18.06 7.56
N MET A 45 7.62 -17.88 8.31
CA MET A 45 7.54 -16.80 9.31
C MET A 45 8.57 -16.99 10.44
N ALA A 46 9.09 -18.18 10.65
CA ALA A 46 10.18 -18.44 11.60
C ALA A 46 11.49 -17.76 11.17
N ASP A 47 11.69 -17.55 9.87
CA ASP A 47 12.88 -16.91 9.30
C ASP A 47 12.71 -15.40 9.11
N VAL A 48 11.49 -14.89 9.31
CA VAL A 48 11.15 -13.48 9.11
C VAL A 48 11.19 -12.75 10.44
N ALA A 49 12.27 -12.03 10.70
CA ALA A 49 12.39 -11.21 11.90
C ALA A 49 11.53 -9.95 11.88
N ARG A 50 11.34 -9.35 10.68
CA ARG A 50 10.56 -8.13 10.49
C ARG A 50 10.19 -7.94 9.02
N ILE A 51 9.01 -7.43 8.74
CA ILE A 51 8.59 -7.00 7.41
C ILE A 51 8.63 -5.47 7.37
N GLU A 52 9.45 -4.90 6.48
CA GLU A 52 9.51 -3.46 6.26
C GLU A 52 9.07 -3.13 4.84
N PHE A 53 8.06 -2.29 4.71
CA PHE A 53 7.65 -1.72 3.42
C PHE A 53 8.40 -0.41 3.20
N LYS A 54 9.49 -0.45 2.44
CA LYS A 54 10.20 0.76 2.02
C LYS A 54 9.61 1.26 0.71
N THR A 55 8.84 2.32 0.78
CA THR A 55 8.38 3.04 -0.42
C THR A 55 9.55 3.87 -0.94
N THR A 56 9.99 3.63 -2.17
CA THR A 56 11.02 4.43 -2.87
C THR A 56 10.43 5.76 -3.33
N GLY A 57 9.96 6.53 -2.44
CA GLY A 57 9.47 7.88 -2.57
C GLY A 57 9.26 8.32 -1.14
N ASN A 58 9.73 9.47 -0.79
CA ASN A 58 9.90 10.07 0.53
C ASN A 58 8.65 10.05 1.45
N THR A 59 7.95 8.92 1.51
CA THR A 59 6.73 8.72 2.30
C THR A 59 7.09 8.05 3.61
N SER A 60 7.73 8.81 4.48
CA SER A 60 7.90 8.43 5.88
C SER A 60 6.52 8.19 6.50
N LEU A 61 6.31 7.03 7.14
CA LEU A 61 5.11 6.76 7.94
C LEU A 61 4.89 7.87 8.99
N ALA A 62 5.97 8.44 9.54
CA ALA A 62 5.94 9.60 10.43
C ALA A 62 5.37 10.85 9.73
N GLY A 63 5.60 11.02 8.42
CA GLY A 63 5.00 12.11 7.65
C GLY A 63 3.51 11.93 7.38
N ARG A 64 3.05 10.68 7.26
CA ARG A 64 1.64 10.35 7.03
C ARG A 64 0.77 10.65 8.25
N GLY A 65 1.28 10.40 9.46
CA GLY A 65 0.55 10.61 10.71
C GLY A 65 0.00 12.02 10.88
N ARG A 66 0.73 13.04 10.42
CA ARG A 66 0.29 14.44 10.50
C ARG A 66 -0.97 14.76 9.69
N PHE A 67 -1.31 13.94 8.70
CA PHE A 67 -2.52 14.12 7.88
C PHE A 67 -3.71 13.33 8.38
N LEU A 68 -3.52 12.39 9.30
CA LEU A 68 -4.61 11.61 9.87
C LEU A 68 -5.56 12.49 10.67
N GLY A 69 -6.84 12.14 10.65
CA GLY A 69 -7.89 12.79 11.41
C GLY A 69 -8.84 13.63 10.58
N LYS A 70 -9.54 14.54 11.24
CA LYS A 70 -10.61 15.36 10.66
C LYS A 70 -10.09 16.76 10.31
N TRP A 71 -10.25 17.12 9.06
CA TRP A 71 -9.83 18.40 8.49
C TRP A 71 -11.04 19.28 8.20
N ARG A 72 -11.04 20.49 8.71
CA ARG A 72 -11.95 21.58 8.28
C ARG A 72 -11.32 22.25 7.08
N VAL A 73 -11.99 22.27 5.93
CA VAL A 73 -11.48 22.81 4.67
C VAL A 73 -12.47 23.78 4.05
N GLY A 74 -11.97 24.86 3.43
CA GLY A 74 -12.82 25.79 2.70
C GLY A 74 -13.36 25.18 1.40
N ASP A 75 -14.56 25.59 1.01
CA ASP A 75 -15.23 25.18 -0.25
C ASP A 75 -14.87 26.08 -1.45
N GLY A 76 -14.18 27.20 -1.20
CA GLY A 76 -13.82 28.21 -2.19
C GLY A 76 -14.90 29.26 -2.45
N ALA A 77 -16.07 29.11 -1.86
CA ALA A 77 -17.19 30.07 -1.95
C ALA A 77 -17.47 30.81 -0.64
N GLY A 78 -16.55 30.67 0.35
CA GLY A 78 -16.68 31.30 1.67
C GLY A 78 -17.26 30.37 2.75
N GLY A 79 -17.73 29.19 2.37
CA GLY A 79 -18.15 28.13 3.28
C GLY A 79 -17.05 27.15 3.63
N HIS A 80 -17.39 26.09 4.34
CA HIS A 80 -16.46 25.01 4.70
C HIS A 80 -17.18 23.66 4.81
N PHE A 81 -16.39 22.61 4.70
CA PHE A 81 -16.81 21.24 4.95
C PHE A 81 -15.69 20.46 5.64
N PHE A 82 -15.94 19.20 5.94
CA PHE A 82 -14.95 18.36 6.61
C PHE A 82 -14.50 17.21 5.72
N ILE A 83 -13.19 16.92 5.78
CA ILE A 83 -12.55 15.74 5.20
C ILE A 83 -11.99 14.92 6.36
N THR A 84 -12.22 13.62 6.38
CA THR A 84 -11.60 12.70 7.34
C THR A 84 -10.65 11.77 6.59
N LEU A 85 -9.41 11.67 7.07
CA LEU A 85 -8.37 10.81 6.52
C LEU A 85 -8.04 9.70 7.51
N GLU A 86 -8.31 8.45 7.14
CA GLU A 86 -8.12 7.29 8.00
C GLU A 86 -6.75 6.62 7.77
N PRO A 87 -6.21 5.91 8.78
CA PRO A 87 -4.98 5.14 8.63
C PRO A 87 -5.03 4.09 7.51
N SER A 88 -6.21 3.54 7.26
CA SER A 88 -6.50 2.57 6.20
C SER A 88 -6.24 3.10 4.78
N GLY A 89 -6.20 4.43 4.59
CA GLY A 89 -6.17 5.08 3.29
C GLY A 89 -7.56 5.44 2.76
N VAL A 90 -8.60 5.19 3.53
CA VAL A 90 -9.96 5.65 3.24
C VAL A 90 -10.05 7.15 3.54
N ALA A 91 -10.75 7.89 2.68
CA ALA A 91 -11.12 9.27 2.89
C ALA A 91 -12.63 9.43 2.83
N SER A 92 -13.17 10.33 3.65
CA SER A 92 -14.58 10.71 3.58
C SER A 92 -14.72 12.23 3.66
N LYS A 93 -15.78 12.79 3.06
CA LYS A 93 -16.10 14.23 3.15
C LYS A 93 -17.58 14.44 3.44
N THR A 94 -17.91 15.60 4.03
CA THR A 94 -19.29 15.96 4.38
C THR A 94 -20.01 16.74 3.28
N MET A 95 -19.38 16.93 2.11
CA MET A 95 -19.94 17.62 0.96
C MET A 95 -19.91 16.71 -0.26
N GLY A 96 -21.04 16.61 -0.99
CA GLY A 96 -21.16 15.83 -2.22
C GLY A 96 -21.00 14.33 -2.03
N ALA A 97 -20.45 13.63 -3.03
CA ALA A 97 -20.10 12.22 -2.92
C ALA A 97 -19.04 12.05 -1.84
N SER A 98 -19.34 11.24 -0.85
CA SER A 98 -18.72 11.31 0.46
C SER A 98 -17.52 10.39 0.65
N HIS A 99 -17.15 9.55 -0.33
CA HIS A 99 -16.10 8.54 -0.19
C HIS A 99 -14.97 8.73 -1.19
N GLY A 100 -13.79 8.30 -0.81
CA GLY A 100 -12.60 8.32 -1.63
C GLY A 100 -11.44 7.59 -0.97
N THR A 101 -10.29 7.66 -1.60
CA THR A 101 -9.04 7.11 -1.09
C THR A 101 -7.98 8.19 -1.01
N TRP A 102 -7.04 8.04 -0.07
CA TRP A 102 -5.94 8.97 0.05
C TRP A 102 -4.59 8.28 0.22
N THR A 103 -3.57 8.97 -0.23
CA THR A 103 -2.18 8.57 -0.06
C THR A 103 -1.31 9.81 0.17
N MET A 104 -0.12 9.60 0.74
CA MET A 104 0.86 10.67 0.89
C MET A 104 1.87 10.62 -0.25
N VAL A 105 2.03 11.73 -0.97
CA VAL A 105 2.98 11.89 -2.08
C VAL A 105 3.69 13.22 -1.92
N ASN A 106 5.02 13.23 -1.93
CA ASN A 106 5.85 14.44 -1.87
C ASN A 106 5.50 15.40 -0.71
N GLY A 107 5.08 14.85 0.43
CA GLY A 107 4.78 15.66 1.61
C GLY A 107 3.37 16.25 1.66
N GLU A 108 2.48 15.89 0.75
CA GLU A 108 1.06 16.26 0.73
C GLU A 108 0.15 15.04 0.78
N ALA A 109 -1.03 15.17 1.36
CA ALA A 109 -2.08 14.15 1.30
C ALA A 109 -2.87 14.35 0.02
N ARG A 110 -2.80 13.39 -0.91
CA ARG A 110 -3.57 13.36 -2.17
C ARG A 110 -4.77 12.47 -2.01
N ILE A 111 -5.94 13.00 -2.34
CA ILE A 111 -7.23 12.35 -2.15
C ILE A 111 -7.90 12.23 -3.51
N SER A 112 -8.39 11.04 -3.86
CA SER A 112 -9.21 10.79 -5.05
C SER A 112 -10.61 10.42 -4.61
N TRP A 113 -11.61 11.17 -5.07
CA TRP A 113 -13.01 11.00 -4.72
C TRP A 113 -13.75 10.15 -5.77
N ASP A 114 -14.83 9.47 -5.36
CA ASP A 114 -15.63 8.63 -6.22
C ASP A 114 -16.37 9.42 -7.32
N ASP A 115 -16.53 10.75 -7.13
CA ASP A 115 -17.11 11.67 -8.10
C ASP A 115 -16.11 12.19 -9.15
N GLY A 116 -14.89 11.71 -9.12
CA GLY A 116 -13.81 12.09 -10.04
C GLY A 116 -13.07 13.38 -9.68
N TRP A 117 -13.48 14.08 -8.63
CA TRP A 117 -12.69 15.17 -8.05
C TRP A 117 -11.44 14.63 -7.34
N HIS A 118 -10.44 15.50 -7.23
CA HIS A 118 -9.26 15.24 -6.43
C HIS A 118 -9.00 16.43 -5.49
N ASP A 119 -8.50 16.14 -4.30
CA ASP A 119 -8.02 17.15 -3.35
C ASP A 119 -6.59 16.84 -2.92
N ALA A 120 -5.78 17.88 -2.72
CA ALA A 120 -4.48 17.77 -2.06
C ALA A 120 -4.47 18.66 -0.83
N ILE A 121 -4.14 18.09 0.34
CA ILE A 121 -3.87 18.85 1.55
C ILE A 121 -2.36 18.94 1.72
N ARG A 122 -1.83 20.16 1.76
CA ARG A 122 -0.39 20.41 1.84
C ARG A 122 -0.05 21.52 2.80
N LYS A 123 1.16 21.49 3.33
CA LYS A 123 1.69 22.54 4.19
C LYS A 123 2.31 23.65 3.35
N VAL A 124 1.91 24.90 3.59
CA VAL A 124 2.47 26.10 2.97
C VAL A 124 2.87 27.06 4.08
N GLY A 125 4.18 27.22 4.30
CA GLY A 125 4.68 27.90 5.48
C GLY A 125 4.25 27.20 6.77
N ASP A 126 3.58 27.91 7.65
CA ASP A 126 3.08 27.37 8.93
C ASP A 126 1.62 26.90 8.88
N LYS A 127 0.97 27.02 7.74
CA LYS A 127 -0.45 26.70 7.55
C LYS A 127 -0.62 25.52 6.59
N TYR A 128 -1.84 24.99 6.58
CA TYR A 128 -2.24 24.01 5.59
C TYR A 128 -3.26 24.63 4.63
N GLU A 129 -3.23 24.19 3.40
CA GLU A 129 -4.23 24.50 2.39
C GLU A 129 -4.74 23.21 1.73
N LYS A 130 -5.97 23.27 1.24
CA LYS A 130 -6.56 22.29 0.35
C LYS A 130 -6.57 22.85 -1.07
N ALA A 131 -5.98 22.15 -2.02
CA ALA A 131 -6.10 22.40 -3.44
C ALA A 131 -7.07 21.39 -4.05
N ALA A 132 -8.13 21.86 -4.72
CA ALA A 132 -9.12 21.01 -5.38
C ALA A 132 -8.90 21.00 -6.89
N PHE A 133 -9.09 19.82 -7.50
CA PHE A 133 -8.97 19.58 -8.92
C PHE A 133 -10.26 18.93 -9.43
N GLU A 134 -10.90 19.55 -10.40
CA GLU A 134 -12.12 19.05 -11.01
C GLU A 134 -11.91 17.76 -11.81
N PRO A 135 -12.96 17.01 -12.10
CA PRO A 135 -12.88 15.79 -12.91
C PRO A 135 -12.15 16.04 -14.24
N GLY A 136 -11.20 15.13 -14.55
CA GLY A 136 -10.35 15.24 -15.75
C GLY A 136 -9.02 15.96 -15.50
N LYS A 137 -8.87 16.67 -14.39
CA LYS A 137 -7.55 17.23 -13.98
C LYS A 137 -6.77 16.24 -13.12
N THR A 138 -5.46 16.40 -13.14
CA THR A 138 -4.50 15.66 -12.32
C THR A 138 -3.88 16.56 -11.27
N PHE A 139 -3.16 15.99 -10.31
CA PHE A 139 -2.40 16.75 -9.30
C PHE A 139 -1.22 17.57 -9.88
N SER A 140 -0.90 17.42 -11.16
CA SER A 140 0.12 18.21 -11.87
C SER A 140 -0.46 19.44 -12.56
N ASP A 141 -1.77 19.54 -12.67
CA ASP A 141 -2.46 20.66 -13.27
C ASP A 141 -2.64 21.82 -12.27
N SER A 142 -3.05 22.98 -12.77
CA SER A 142 -3.47 24.07 -11.90
C SER A 142 -4.76 23.68 -11.17
N PRO A 143 -4.82 23.85 -9.83
CA PRO A 143 -6.02 23.54 -9.08
C PRO A 143 -7.18 24.46 -9.51
N SER A 144 -8.38 23.91 -9.47
CA SER A 144 -9.63 24.66 -9.75
C SER A 144 -9.97 25.63 -8.59
N ASN A 145 -9.49 25.28 -7.39
CA ASN A 145 -9.73 26.05 -6.16
C ASN A 145 -8.63 25.75 -5.14
N VAL A 146 -8.26 26.77 -4.36
CA VAL A 146 -7.37 26.66 -3.20
C VAL A 146 -8.04 27.33 -2.01
N ALA A 147 -8.09 26.63 -0.89
CA ALA A 147 -8.71 27.13 0.33
C ALA A 147 -7.93 26.69 1.59
N ALA A 148 -8.14 27.37 2.71
CA ALA A 148 -7.53 27.01 3.99
C ALA A 148 -7.94 25.59 4.42
N ALA A 149 -7.03 24.90 5.09
CA ALA A 149 -7.26 23.61 5.72
C ALA A 149 -6.71 23.61 7.16
N GLU A 150 -7.46 23.04 8.09
CA GLU A 150 -7.11 22.93 9.49
C GLU A 150 -7.43 21.53 10.01
N ASN A 151 -6.46 20.85 10.61
CA ASN A 151 -6.71 19.57 11.27
C ASN A 151 -7.37 19.82 12.63
N THR A 152 -8.65 19.51 12.75
CA THR A 152 -9.45 19.74 13.96
C THR A 152 -9.45 18.54 14.92
N SER A 153 -8.95 17.39 14.49
CA SER A 153 -8.88 16.16 15.29
C SER A 153 -7.67 15.34 14.86
N PRO A 154 -6.44 15.82 15.13
CA PRO A 154 -5.23 15.09 14.79
C PRO A 154 -5.19 13.77 15.56
N GLN A 155 -4.84 12.68 14.88
CA GLN A 155 -4.61 11.40 15.55
C GLN A 155 -3.26 11.46 16.28
N PRO A 156 -3.17 10.94 17.52
CA PRO A 156 -1.89 10.81 18.21
C PRO A 156 -0.95 9.90 17.39
N MET A 157 0.30 10.32 17.31
CA MET A 157 1.36 9.55 16.65
C MET A 157 1.86 8.43 17.54
#